data_cdc5d06837ca6730590b212ac396cd74
#
_entry.id   cdc5d06837ca6730590b212ac396cd74
#
_cell.length_a   1.000
_cell.length_b   1.000
_cell.length_c   1.000
_cell.angle_alpha   90.00
_cell.angle_beta   90.00
_cell.angle_gamma   90.00
#
_symmetry.space_group_name_H-M   'P 1'
#
loop_
_entity.id
_entity.type
_entity.pdbx_description
1 polymer ?
#
loop_
_entity_poly.entity_id
_entity_poly.type
_entity_poly.pdbx_seq_one_letter_code
_entity_poly.pdbx_strand_id
1 'polypeptide(L)' 'MTDPRLASMSPAELRRAMRTLGYETQSDIAAAIGVSRSTVSLWLDGKVGVPRPVAMLLRILIAARRRPY' A
#
# COMPACT_ATOMS: atom_id res chain seq x y z
N MET A 1 -12.26 7.91 -6.76
CA MET A 1 -11.68 6.79 -5.98
C MET A 1 -11.72 5.53 -6.81
N THR A 2 -10.76 4.65 -6.60
CA THR A 2 -10.64 3.42 -7.40
C THR A 2 -11.66 2.38 -6.94
N ASP A 3 -12.40 1.82 -7.90
CA ASP A 3 -13.32 0.71 -7.63
C ASP A 3 -12.50 -0.47 -7.10
N PRO A 4 -12.91 -1.11 -5.98
CA PRO A 4 -12.20 -2.28 -5.44
C PRO A 4 -11.98 -3.40 -6.45
N ARG A 5 -12.91 -3.57 -7.40
CA ARG A 5 -12.79 -4.61 -8.44
C ARG A 5 -11.70 -4.31 -9.47
N LEU A 6 -11.28 -3.03 -9.57
CA LEU A 6 -10.25 -2.56 -10.48
C LEU A 6 -8.95 -2.26 -9.73
N ALA A 7 -8.86 -2.66 -8.48
CA ALA A 7 -7.69 -2.40 -7.65
C ALA A 7 -6.45 -3.07 -8.23
N SER A 8 -5.33 -2.33 -8.24
CA SER A 8 -4.03 -2.85 -8.68
C SER A 8 -3.35 -3.67 -7.59
N MET A 9 -3.89 -3.69 -6.39
CA MET A 9 -3.35 -4.40 -5.24
C MET A 9 -4.49 -4.79 -4.32
N SER A 10 -4.50 -6.04 -3.84
CA SER A 10 -5.51 -6.50 -2.90
C SER A 10 -5.18 -6.02 -1.47
N PRO A 11 -6.17 -6.01 -0.55
CA PRO A 11 -5.87 -5.71 0.86
C PRO A 11 -4.81 -6.64 1.46
N ALA A 12 -4.81 -7.92 1.08
CA ALA A 12 -3.82 -8.87 1.55
C ALA A 12 -2.41 -8.52 1.05
N GLU A 13 -2.29 -8.12 -0.22
CA GLU A 13 -1.02 -7.66 -0.77
C GLU A 13 -0.54 -6.39 -0.09
N LEU A 14 -1.45 -5.47 0.22
CA LEU A 14 -1.12 -4.23 0.93
C LEU A 14 -0.57 -4.53 2.33
N ARG A 15 -1.21 -5.44 3.07
CA ARG A 15 -0.73 -5.85 4.39
C ARG A 15 0.67 -6.49 4.30
N ARG A 16 0.89 -7.30 3.29
CA ARG A 16 2.20 -7.93 3.05
C ARG A 16 3.26 -6.89 2.71
N ALA A 17 2.92 -5.92 1.89
CA ALA A 17 3.81 -4.80 1.55
C ALA A 17 4.19 -4.00 2.80
N MET A 18 3.22 -3.70 3.66
CA MET A 18 3.47 -3.00 4.91
C MET A 18 4.48 -3.76 5.78
N ARG A 19 4.31 -5.07 5.93
CA ARG A 19 5.25 -5.90 6.70
C ARG A 19 6.64 -5.90 6.10
N THR A 20 6.72 -6.09 4.80
CA THR A 20 7.99 -6.11 4.08
C THR A 20 8.75 -4.79 4.23
N LEU A 21 8.03 -3.67 4.20
CA LEU A 21 8.61 -2.34 4.29
C LEU A 21 8.78 -1.83 5.73
N GLY A 22 8.32 -2.60 6.71
CA GLY A 22 8.46 -2.22 8.11
C GLY A 22 7.46 -1.18 8.59
N TYR A 23 6.35 -1.00 7.89
CA TYR A 23 5.27 -0.11 8.32
C TYR A 23 4.33 -0.87 9.26
N GLU A 24 4.48 -0.66 10.55
CA GLU A 24 3.71 -1.39 11.55
C GLU A 24 2.28 -0.89 11.70
N THR A 25 2.03 0.38 11.41
CA THR A 25 0.71 0.99 11.56
C THR A 25 0.22 1.62 10.27
N GLN A 26 -1.10 1.86 10.20
CA GLN A 26 -1.69 2.59 9.07
C GLN A 26 -1.13 4.00 8.98
N SER A 27 -0.85 4.64 10.11
CA SER A 27 -0.23 5.96 10.14
C SER A 27 1.17 5.94 9.55
N ASP A 28 1.93 4.88 9.78
CA ASP A 28 3.29 4.77 9.25
C ASP A 28 3.29 4.76 7.73
N ILE A 29 2.49 3.91 7.11
CA ILE A 29 2.41 3.86 5.64
C ILE A 29 1.79 5.14 5.07
N ALA A 30 0.78 5.68 5.73
CA ALA A 30 0.15 6.93 5.29
C ALA A 30 1.16 8.08 5.22
N ALA A 31 1.97 8.23 6.25
CA ALA A 31 3.03 9.25 6.27
C ALA A 31 4.07 9.00 5.20
N ALA A 32 4.46 7.75 4.99
CA ALA A 32 5.51 7.39 4.03
C ALA A 32 5.12 7.71 2.58
N ILE A 33 3.85 7.53 2.22
CA ILE A 33 3.39 7.74 0.85
C ILE A 33 2.57 9.03 0.66
N GLY A 34 2.37 9.79 1.73
CA GLY A 34 1.73 11.11 1.63
C GLY A 34 0.22 11.08 1.49
N VAL A 35 -0.46 10.11 2.10
CA VAL A 35 -1.92 10.05 2.13
C VAL A 35 -2.44 10.09 3.57
N SER A 36 -3.75 10.22 3.75
CA SER A 36 -4.34 10.19 5.08
C SER A 36 -4.44 8.74 5.60
N ARG A 37 -4.44 8.59 6.92
CA ARG A 37 -4.67 7.31 7.57
C ARG A 37 -6.04 6.73 7.18
N SER A 38 -7.06 7.59 7.06
CA SER A 38 -8.39 7.17 6.65
C SER A 38 -8.40 6.52 5.27
N THR A 39 -7.61 7.06 4.35
CA THR A 39 -7.47 6.49 3.01
C THR A 39 -6.87 5.09 3.07
N VAL A 40 -5.82 4.90 3.86
CA VAL A 40 -5.19 3.58 4.06
C VAL A 40 -6.20 2.61 4.66
N SER A 41 -6.99 3.04 5.63
CA SER A 41 -8.03 2.23 6.25
C SER A 41 -9.05 1.72 5.22
N LEU A 42 -9.49 2.59 4.30
CA LEU A 42 -10.41 2.22 3.23
C LEU A 42 -9.82 1.15 2.31
N TRP A 43 -8.53 1.25 2.00
CA TRP A 43 -7.83 0.25 1.19
C TRP A 43 -7.75 -1.11 1.91
N LEU A 44 -7.41 -1.09 3.18
CA LEU A 44 -7.28 -2.33 3.98
C LEU A 44 -8.62 -3.01 4.22
N ASP A 45 -9.70 -2.23 4.31
CA ASP A 45 -11.06 -2.75 4.45
C ASP A 45 -11.65 -3.25 3.13
N GLY A 46 -10.97 -2.99 2.01
CA GLY A 46 -11.45 -3.37 0.69
C GLY A 46 -12.60 -2.52 0.18
N LYS A 47 -12.89 -1.38 0.80
CA LYS A 47 -13.97 -0.49 0.39
C LYS A 47 -13.59 0.37 -0.79
N VAL A 48 -12.31 0.68 -0.93
CA VAL A 48 -11.73 1.45 -2.03
C VAL A 48 -10.49 0.71 -2.50
N GLY A 49 -10.33 0.58 -3.80
CA GLY A 49 -9.16 -0.09 -4.37
C GLY A 49 -7.90 0.76 -4.25
N VAL A 50 -6.77 0.11 -4.01
CA VAL A 50 -5.46 0.78 -4.03
C VAL A 50 -5.21 1.30 -5.44
N PRO A 51 -4.99 2.62 -5.62
CA PRO A 51 -4.71 3.17 -6.96
C PRO A 51 -3.43 2.58 -7.55
N ARG A 52 -3.41 2.46 -8.87
CA ARG A 52 -2.24 1.90 -9.57
C ARG A 52 -0.93 2.62 -9.24
N PRO A 53 -0.85 3.96 -9.22
CA PRO A 53 0.39 4.64 -8.86
C PRO A 53 0.92 4.26 -7.48
N VAL A 54 0.04 4.09 -6.50
CA VAL A 54 0.41 3.68 -5.16
C VAL A 54 0.92 2.24 -5.15
N ALA A 55 0.21 1.34 -5.83
CA ALA A 55 0.63 -0.06 -5.95
C ALA A 55 2.01 -0.17 -6.60
N MET A 56 2.24 0.59 -7.66
CA MET A 56 3.54 0.63 -8.35
C MET A 56 4.63 1.16 -7.44
N LEU A 57 4.36 2.23 -6.69
CA LEU A 57 5.32 2.80 -5.75
C LEU A 57 5.72 1.77 -4.70
N LEU A 58 4.75 1.09 -4.10
CA LEU A 58 5.01 0.09 -3.07
C LEU A 58 5.83 -1.08 -3.63
N ARG A 59 5.53 -1.53 -4.84
CA ARG A 59 6.28 -2.61 -5.50
C ARG A 59 7.71 -2.19 -5.80
N ILE A 60 7.93 -0.95 -6.21
CA ILE A 60 9.27 -0.41 -6.44
C ILE A 60 10.06 -0.36 -5.12
N LEU A 61 9.44 0.10 -4.05
CA LEU A 61 10.08 0.15 -2.73
C LEU A 61 10.45 -1.24 -2.22
N ILE A 62 9.58 -2.22 -2.42
CA ILE A 62 9.85 -3.61 -2.05
C ILE A 62 11.03 -4.17 -2.87
N ALA A 63 11.02 -3.93 -4.17
CA ALA A 63 12.09 -4.40 -5.05
C ALA A 63 13.45 -3.77 -4.68
N ALA A 64 13.45 -2.47 -4.39
CA ALA A 64 14.66 -1.77 -3.95
C ALA A 64 15.21 -2.35 -2.64
N ARG A 65 14.33 -2.73 -1.71
CA ARG A 65 14.71 -3.30 -0.43
C ARG A 65 15.32 -4.70 -0.55
N ARG A 66 14.95 -5.44 -1.58
CA ARG A 66 15.42 -6.82 -1.83
C ARG A 66 16.70 -6.88 -2.63
N ARG A 67 17.14 -5.76 -3.21
CA ARG A 67 18.36 -5.76 -4.03
C ARG A 67 19.60 -5.83 -3.15
N PRO A 68 20.50 -6.79 -3.39
CA PRO A 68 21.83 -6.75 -2.79
C PRO A 68 22.63 -5.60 -3.42
N TYR A 69 23.49 -5.05 -2.67
CA TYR A 69 24.43 -4.04 -3.18
C TYR A 69 25.59 -4.72 -3.87
#